data_3906b577c415b4688a031f473aea2e47
#
_entry.id   3906b577c415b4688a031f473aea2e47
#
_cell.length_a   1.000
_cell.length_b   1.000
_cell.length_c   1.000
_cell.angle_alpha   90.00
_cell.angle_beta   90.00
_cell.angle_gamma   90.00
#
_symmetry.space_group_name_H-M   'P 1'
#
loop_
_entity.id
_entity.type
_entity.pdbx_description
1 polymer ?
#
loop_
_entity_poly.entity_id
_entity_poly.type
_entity_poly.pdbx_seq_one_letter_code
_entity_poly.pdbx_strand_id
1 'polypeptide(L)'
;MNEYLTRTLLPLIVTIQPKKSESYTLDALGLERQSSQSILITFGERIEQFWNTVISDSKSENLIEENNLVEVEGKQRQIDHSFKCYLDSILYYLESKCNLNFDSEKIKASNKKIDEVKDALNADVGAYFVPVVSEIAKKDLTKYNNKGVQVFGVKWMLSKIDAQFTEEEYFEFLREVVAPILVEKGL
;
A
#
# COMPACT_ATOMS: atom_id res chain seq x y z
N MET A 1 15.83 -17.53 -0.87
CA MET A 1 14.88 -16.58 -1.53
C MET A 1 13.51 -17.26 -1.53
N ASN A 2 12.45 -16.61 -1.06
CA ASN A 2 11.12 -17.20 -0.92
C ASN A 2 10.45 -17.36 -2.29
N GLU A 3 9.98 -18.57 -2.63
CA GLU A 3 9.38 -18.90 -3.93
C GLU A 3 8.06 -18.16 -4.17
N TYR A 4 7.24 -17.98 -3.14
CA TYR A 4 5.98 -17.24 -3.25
C TYR A 4 6.23 -15.78 -3.63
N LEU A 5 7.18 -15.10 -2.98
CA LEU A 5 7.54 -13.71 -3.31
C LEU A 5 8.09 -13.58 -4.73
N THR A 6 8.91 -14.55 -5.16
CA THR A 6 9.44 -14.58 -6.52
C THR A 6 8.32 -14.75 -7.56
N ARG A 7 7.33 -15.55 -7.29
CA ARG A 7 6.22 -15.82 -8.22
C ARG A 7 5.18 -14.69 -8.25
N THR A 8 4.93 -14.03 -7.11
CA THR A 8 3.82 -13.08 -6.98
C THR A 8 4.26 -11.62 -7.03
N LEU A 9 5.36 -11.24 -6.36
CA LEU A 9 5.80 -9.86 -6.30
C LEU A 9 6.74 -9.47 -7.47
N LEU A 10 7.71 -10.31 -7.80
CA LEU A 10 8.69 -9.99 -8.84
C LEU A 10 8.06 -9.63 -10.20
N PRO A 11 7.05 -10.37 -10.73
CA PRO A 11 6.40 -10.00 -11.98
C PRO A 11 5.78 -8.60 -11.97
N LEU A 12 5.23 -8.17 -10.84
CA LEU A 12 4.66 -6.82 -10.68
C LEU A 12 5.75 -5.74 -10.73
N ILE A 13 6.90 -5.99 -10.10
CA ILE A 13 8.00 -5.03 -10.04
C ILE A 13 8.69 -4.84 -11.39
N VAL A 14 8.92 -5.92 -12.14
CA VAL A 14 9.58 -5.83 -13.44
C VAL A 14 8.77 -5.05 -14.47
N THR A 15 7.44 -4.97 -14.32
CA THR A 15 6.56 -4.20 -15.20
C THR A 15 6.57 -2.69 -14.93
N ILE A 16 7.18 -2.24 -13.84
CA ILE A 16 7.27 -0.80 -13.53
C ILE A 16 8.05 -0.09 -14.64
N GLN A 17 7.44 0.94 -15.22
CA GLN A 17 8.06 1.80 -16.23
C GLN A 17 8.10 3.24 -15.70
N PRO A 18 9.22 3.94 -15.82
CA PRO A 18 9.27 5.36 -15.51
C PRO A 18 8.37 6.11 -16.50
N LYS A 19 7.44 6.91 -15.98
CA LYS A 19 6.63 7.80 -16.83
C LYS A 19 7.46 9.04 -17.15
N LYS A 20 7.43 9.48 -18.41
CA LYS A 20 7.94 10.80 -18.78
C LYS A 20 7.13 11.85 -18.02
N SER A 21 7.81 12.80 -17.39
CA SER A 21 7.13 13.94 -16.77
C SER A 21 6.70 14.90 -17.88
N GLU A 22 5.40 15.00 -18.14
CA GLU A 22 4.86 16.10 -18.93
C GLU A 22 4.95 17.38 -18.08
N SER A 23 5.93 18.21 -18.39
CA SER A 23 6.11 19.50 -17.74
C SER A 23 6.34 20.57 -18.81
N TYR A 24 5.40 21.45 -18.99
CA TYR A 24 5.53 22.60 -19.92
C TYR A 24 6.83 23.39 -19.71
N THR A 25 7.32 23.49 -18.48
CA THR A 25 8.57 24.16 -18.16
C THR A 25 9.78 23.36 -18.66
N LEU A 26 9.79 22.03 -18.52
CA LEU A 26 10.88 21.18 -18.98
C LEU A 26 10.90 21.11 -20.51
N ASP A 27 9.70 21.00 -21.13
CA ASP A 27 9.53 21.01 -22.58
C ASP A 27 10.04 22.34 -23.17
N ALA A 28 9.72 23.47 -22.54
CA ALA A 28 10.20 24.80 -22.92
C ALA A 28 11.74 24.94 -22.80
N LEU A 29 12.36 24.16 -21.93
CA LEU A 29 13.81 24.13 -21.72
C LEU A 29 14.51 23.04 -22.55
N GLY A 30 13.77 22.21 -23.30
CA GLY A 30 14.33 21.07 -24.04
C GLY A 30 14.89 19.98 -23.15
N LEU A 31 14.40 19.87 -21.89
CA LEU A 31 14.87 18.92 -20.90
C LEU A 31 13.88 17.75 -20.75
N GLU A 32 14.36 16.52 -20.88
CA GLU A 32 13.62 15.32 -20.49
C GLU A 32 13.91 14.99 -19.01
N ARG A 33 12.86 14.90 -18.19
CA ARG A 33 12.99 14.41 -16.82
C ARG A 33 12.27 13.07 -16.69
N GLN A 34 13.04 12.02 -16.44
CA GLN A 34 12.48 10.81 -15.84
C GLN A 34 12.21 11.09 -14.36
N SER A 35 10.97 10.99 -13.94
CA SER A 35 10.60 11.29 -12.57
C SER A 35 10.77 10.04 -11.71
N SER A 36 11.79 10.01 -10.85
CA SER A 36 11.88 9.00 -9.76
C SER A 36 10.60 8.94 -8.92
N GLN A 37 9.88 10.06 -8.82
CA GLN A 37 8.57 10.11 -8.18
C GLN A 37 7.54 9.21 -8.88
N SER A 38 7.55 9.11 -10.23
CA SER A 38 6.61 8.23 -10.95
C SER A 38 6.91 6.76 -10.69
N ILE A 39 8.18 6.39 -10.54
CA ILE A 39 8.60 5.04 -10.17
C ILE A 39 8.07 4.68 -8.78
N LEU A 40 8.22 5.59 -7.79
CA LEU A 40 7.74 5.39 -6.44
C LEU A 40 6.21 5.28 -6.36
N ILE A 41 5.48 6.07 -7.14
CA ILE A 41 4.01 5.97 -7.21
C ILE A 41 3.61 4.60 -7.76
N THR A 42 4.17 4.21 -8.92
CA THR A 42 3.86 2.91 -9.53
C THR A 42 4.31 1.75 -8.65
N PHE A 43 5.44 1.88 -7.96
CA PHE A 43 5.87 0.90 -6.96
C PHE A 43 4.83 0.74 -5.85
N GLY A 44 4.29 1.83 -5.32
CA GLY A 44 3.21 1.80 -4.32
C GLY A 44 1.99 1.03 -4.82
N GLU A 45 1.53 1.31 -6.06
CA GLU A 45 0.41 0.60 -6.71
C GLU A 45 0.71 -0.92 -6.84
N ARG A 46 1.95 -1.31 -7.18
CA ARG A 46 2.33 -2.73 -7.30
C ARG A 46 2.40 -3.44 -5.94
N ILE A 47 2.86 -2.75 -4.92
CA ILE A 47 2.86 -3.28 -3.55
C ILE A 47 1.42 -3.47 -3.04
N GLU A 48 0.52 -2.54 -3.31
CA GLU A 48 -0.90 -2.67 -2.99
C GLU A 48 -1.51 -3.89 -3.70
N GLN A 49 -1.29 -4.02 -5.01
CA GLN A 49 -1.74 -5.17 -5.79
C GLN A 49 -1.19 -6.50 -5.26
N PHE A 50 0.09 -6.54 -4.89
CA PHE A 50 0.70 -7.71 -4.26
C PHE A 50 -0.01 -8.10 -2.97
N TRP A 51 -0.25 -7.16 -2.06
CA TRP A 51 -0.91 -7.46 -0.79
C TRP A 51 -2.38 -7.90 -0.97
N ASN A 52 -3.08 -7.39 -1.98
CA ASN A 52 -4.41 -7.89 -2.34
C ASN A 52 -4.35 -9.36 -2.79
N THR A 53 -3.32 -9.75 -3.56
CA THR A 53 -3.08 -11.15 -3.91
C THR A 53 -2.79 -12.00 -2.67
N VAL A 54 -1.93 -11.52 -1.75
CA VAL A 54 -1.61 -12.23 -0.50
C VAL A 54 -2.87 -12.46 0.35
N ILE A 55 -3.73 -11.44 0.48
CA ILE A 55 -5.00 -11.56 1.20
C ILE A 55 -5.91 -12.59 0.50
N SER A 56 -6.03 -12.55 -0.82
CA SER A 56 -6.84 -13.49 -1.60
C SER A 56 -6.36 -14.94 -1.51
N ASP A 57 -5.04 -15.12 -1.45
CA ASP A 57 -4.42 -16.46 -1.32
C ASP A 57 -4.45 -17.00 0.13
N SER A 58 -4.81 -16.15 1.09
CA SER A 58 -4.91 -16.51 2.50
C SER A 58 -6.26 -17.18 2.83
N LYS A 59 -6.43 -17.58 4.08
CA LYS A 59 -7.72 -18.07 4.60
C LYS A 59 -8.73 -16.95 4.88
N SER A 60 -8.30 -15.70 4.86
CA SER A 60 -9.17 -14.55 5.08
C SER A 60 -10.00 -14.24 3.84
N GLU A 61 -11.21 -13.74 4.04
CA GLU A 61 -12.11 -13.37 2.95
C GLU A 61 -11.73 -11.98 2.42
N ASN A 62 -11.20 -11.90 1.20
CA ASN A 62 -10.95 -10.63 0.53
C ASN A 62 -12.26 -10.07 -0.01
N LEU A 63 -12.61 -8.84 0.37
CA LEU A 63 -13.85 -8.18 -0.03
C LEU A 63 -13.66 -7.18 -1.18
N ILE A 64 -12.47 -7.12 -1.76
CA ILE A 64 -12.20 -6.23 -2.90
C ILE A 64 -12.81 -6.83 -4.16
N GLU A 65 -13.77 -6.09 -4.74
CA GLU A 65 -14.35 -6.39 -6.04
C GLU A 65 -13.43 -5.93 -7.19
N GLU A 66 -13.73 -6.36 -8.43
CA GLU A 66 -12.90 -6.08 -9.61
C GLU A 66 -12.54 -4.60 -9.80
N ASN A 67 -13.39 -3.67 -9.39
CA ASN A 67 -13.18 -2.23 -9.57
C ASN A 67 -12.55 -1.53 -8.36
N ASN A 68 -12.39 -2.19 -7.22
CA ASN A 68 -11.89 -1.60 -5.98
C ASN A 68 -12.56 -0.26 -5.61
N LEU A 69 -13.86 -0.13 -5.86
CA LEU A 69 -14.61 1.09 -5.64
C LEU A 69 -15.77 0.87 -4.68
N VAL A 70 -15.97 1.83 -3.79
CA VAL A 70 -17.15 1.92 -2.94
C VAL A 70 -17.83 3.27 -3.13
N GLU A 71 -19.14 3.31 -3.10
CA GLU A 71 -19.90 4.57 -3.16
C GLU A 71 -20.02 5.15 -1.74
N VAL A 72 -19.59 6.42 -1.60
CA VAL A 72 -19.67 7.21 -0.38
C VAL A 72 -20.31 8.55 -0.71
N GLU A 73 -21.49 8.83 -0.18
CA GLU A 73 -22.21 10.11 -0.40
C GLU A 73 -22.32 10.48 -1.92
N GLY A 74 -22.62 9.49 -2.77
CA GLY A 74 -22.74 9.69 -4.23
C GLY A 74 -21.40 9.85 -4.96
N LYS A 75 -20.26 9.59 -4.31
CA LYS A 75 -18.93 9.64 -4.90
C LYS A 75 -18.26 8.26 -4.82
N GLN A 76 -17.59 7.88 -5.90
CA GLN A 76 -16.77 6.67 -5.92
C GLN A 76 -15.46 6.92 -5.16
N ARG A 77 -15.14 6.02 -4.22
CA ARG A 77 -13.89 6.00 -3.45
C ARG A 77 -13.15 4.70 -3.74
N GLN A 78 -11.87 4.80 -4.02
CA GLN A 78 -11.02 3.63 -4.19
C GLN A 78 -10.73 2.97 -2.84
N ILE A 79 -10.82 1.64 -2.81
CA ILE A 79 -10.48 0.79 -1.67
C ILE A 79 -9.10 0.19 -1.93
N ASP A 80 -8.17 0.34 -0.98
CA ASP A 80 -6.84 -0.24 -1.10
C ASP A 80 -6.85 -1.72 -0.64
N HIS A 81 -7.27 -1.99 0.61
CA HIS A 81 -7.43 -3.35 1.14
C HIS A 81 -8.69 -3.44 1.99
N SER A 82 -9.52 -4.45 1.74
CA SER A 82 -10.66 -4.79 2.61
C SER A 82 -10.80 -6.30 2.72
N PHE A 83 -10.77 -6.82 3.95
CA PHE A 83 -10.88 -8.25 4.19
C PHE A 83 -11.49 -8.57 5.56
N LYS A 84 -12.15 -9.73 5.63
CA LYS A 84 -12.62 -10.32 6.89
C LYS A 84 -11.59 -11.33 7.38
N CYS A 85 -11.01 -11.07 8.54
CA CYS A 85 -9.96 -11.92 9.11
C CYS A 85 -10.53 -13.29 9.53
N TYR A 86 -9.87 -14.37 9.16
CA TYR A 86 -10.32 -15.74 9.50
C TYR A 86 -10.14 -16.08 10.99
N LEU A 87 -9.26 -15.39 11.71
CA LEU A 87 -8.97 -15.68 13.13
C LEU A 87 -10.01 -15.11 14.07
N ASP A 88 -10.47 -13.88 13.83
CA ASP A 88 -11.35 -13.13 14.74
C ASP A 88 -12.65 -12.65 14.09
N SER A 89 -12.85 -12.92 12.81
CA SER A 89 -14.00 -12.48 12.01
C SER A 89 -14.19 -10.96 11.94
N ILE A 90 -13.16 -10.19 12.27
CA ILE A 90 -13.17 -8.72 12.19
C ILE A 90 -13.04 -8.31 10.73
N LEU A 91 -13.86 -7.36 10.30
CA LEU A 91 -13.80 -6.73 8.99
C LEU A 91 -12.88 -5.51 9.04
N TYR A 92 -11.79 -5.57 8.30
CA TYR A 92 -10.79 -4.51 8.18
C TYR A 92 -10.93 -3.75 6.87
N TYR A 93 -10.82 -2.42 6.94
CA TYR A 93 -10.47 -1.57 5.81
C TYR A 93 -9.12 -0.91 6.08
N LEU A 94 -8.18 -1.05 5.15
CA LEU A 94 -6.83 -0.51 5.29
C LEU A 94 -6.48 0.37 4.09
N GLU A 95 -6.15 1.61 4.37
CA GLU A 95 -5.57 2.56 3.40
C GLU A 95 -4.07 2.33 3.32
N SER A 96 -3.58 1.85 2.18
CA SER A 96 -2.17 1.52 1.95
C SER A 96 -1.32 2.76 1.71
N LYS A 97 -0.19 2.88 2.40
CA LYS A 97 0.75 3.99 2.21
C LYS A 97 2.20 3.53 2.33
N CYS A 98 2.93 3.60 1.25
CA CYS A 98 4.38 3.35 1.26
C CYS A 98 5.19 4.48 1.93
N ASN A 99 4.59 5.65 2.13
CA ASN A 99 5.23 6.78 2.79
C ASN A 99 4.20 7.52 3.66
N LEU A 100 4.53 7.72 4.94
CA LEU A 100 3.72 8.45 5.90
C LEU A 100 4.15 9.93 6.09
N ASN A 101 5.10 10.42 5.29
CA ASN A 101 5.53 11.82 5.31
C ASN A 101 4.49 12.75 4.67
N PHE A 102 3.34 12.88 5.33
CA PHE A 102 2.28 13.78 4.89
C PHE A 102 2.32 15.10 5.65
N ASP A 103 1.97 16.19 4.96
CA ASP A 103 1.54 17.41 5.60
C ASP A 103 0.21 17.22 6.37
N SER A 104 -0.13 18.18 7.21
CA SER A 104 -1.30 18.08 8.08
C SER A 104 -2.63 18.04 7.31
N GLU A 105 -2.70 18.61 6.11
CA GLU A 105 -3.91 18.61 5.28
C GLU A 105 -4.13 17.26 4.62
N LYS A 106 -3.08 16.66 4.08
CA LYS A 106 -3.14 15.30 3.53
C LYS A 106 -3.51 14.26 4.57
N ILE A 107 -2.99 14.38 5.80
CA ILE A 107 -3.37 13.50 6.91
C ILE A 107 -4.88 13.62 7.19
N LYS A 108 -5.41 14.85 7.29
CA LYS A 108 -6.85 15.06 7.53
C LYS A 108 -7.71 14.47 6.41
N ALA A 109 -7.32 14.69 5.15
CA ALA A 109 -8.05 14.15 3.99
C ALA A 109 -8.02 12.62 3.96
N SER A 110 -6.88 12.00 4.25
CA SER A 110 -6.76 10.54 4.31
C SER A 110 -7.51 9.93 5.50
N ASN A 111 -7.47 10.56 6.69
CA ASN A 111 -8.25 10.12 7.84
C ASN A 111 -9.76 10.16 7.53
N LYS A 112 -10.21 11.27 6.93
CA LYS A 112 -11.60 11.41 6.49
C LYS A 112 -11.99 10.31 5.49
N LYS A 113 -11.13 9.98 4.52
CA LYS A 113 -11.35 8.86 3.58
C LYS A 113 -11.49 7.55 4.33
N ILE A 114 -10.62 7.29 5.31
CA ILE A 114 -10.67 6.05 6.11
C ILE A 114 -12.00 5.93 6.84
N ASP A 115 -12.46 6.99 7.50
CA ASP A 115 -13.74 6.99 8.21
C ASP A 115 -14.91 6.78 7.24
N GLU A 116 -14.97 7.54 6.13
CA GLU A 116 -16.01 7.45 5.13
C GLU A 116 -16.12 6.04 4.50
N VAL A 117 -14.98 5.44 4.13
CA VAL A 117 -14.95 4.11 3.49
C VAL A 117 -15.25 3.02 4.52
N LYS A 118 -14.69 3.13 5.73
CA LYS A 118 -14.99 2.22 6.84
C LYS A 118 -16.50 2.14 7.09
N ASP A 119 -17.15 3.29 7.19
CA ASP A 119 -18.61 3.37 7.45
C ASP A 119 -19.42 2.80 6.27
N ALA A 120 -19.04 3.11 5.04
CA ALA A 120 -19.72 2.58 3.84
C ALA A 120 -19.60 1.07 3.69
N LEU A 121 -18.48 0.48 4.10
CA LEU A 121 -18.25 -0.97 4.11
C LEU A 121 -18.83 -1.66 5.35
N ASN A 122 -19.30 -0.91 6.36
CA ASN A 122 -19.60 -1.41 7.71
C ASN A 122 -18.41 -2.17 8.32
N ALA A 123 -17.18 -1.70 8.05
CA ALA A 123 -15.99 -2.33 8.57
C ALA A 123 -15.82 -2.02 10.07
N ASP A 124 -15.36 -3.01 10.84
CA ASP A 124 -15.12 -2.87 12.27
C ASP A 124 -13.91 -1.94 12.54
N VAL A 125 -12.89 -2.04 11.68
CA VAL A 125 -11.63 -1.30 11.82
C VAL A 125 -11.26 -0.60 10.52
N GLY A 126 -10.99 0.71 10.59
CA GLY A 126 -10.35 1.50 9.55
C GLY A 126 -8.95 1.95 10.01
N ALA A 127 -7.93 1.73 9.19
CA ALA A 127 -6.55 2.03 9.57
C ALA A 127 -5.65 2.30 8.36
N TYR A 128 -4.43 2.81 8.62
CA TYR A 128 -3.34 2.79 7.64
C TYR A 128 -2.62 1.45 7.66
N PHE A 129 -2.21 1.00 6.48
CA PHE A 129 -1.26 -0.09 6.31
C PHE A 129 0.02 0.43 5.65
N VAL A 130 1.19 0.12 6.26
CA VAL A 130 2.49 0.56 5.76
C VAL A 130 3.34 -0.64 5.38
N PRO A 131 3.28 -1.06 4.10
CA PRO A 131 3.87 -2.33 3.65
C PRO A 131 5.38 -2.29 3.42
N VAL A 132 6.02 -1.13 3.44
CA VAL A 132 7.46 -0.99 3.09
C VAL A 132 8.36 -0.57 4.25
N VAL A 133 7.82 -0.50 5.47
CA VAL A 133 8.59 -0.14 6.67
C VAL A 133 8.45 -1.26 7.68
N SER A 134 9.57 -1.90 8.04
CA SER A 134 9.61 -3.00 9.03
C SER A 134 9.32 -2.52 10.44
N GLU A 135 9.84 -1.33 10.79
CA GLU A 135 9.54 -0.61 12.01
C GLU A 135 9.05 0.79 11.65
N ILE A 136 7.79 1.06 11.92
CA ILE A 136 7.30 2.42 11.87
C ILE A 136 7.92 3.14 13.05
N ALA A 137 8.71 4.18 12.81
CA ALA A 137 9.34 4.93 13.86
C ALA A 137 8.28 5.36 14.88
N LYS A 138 8.53 5.13 16.17
CA LYS A 138 7.58 5.47 17.27
C LYS A 138 7.05 6.90 17.16
N LYS A 139 7.87 7.81 16.66
CA LYS A 139 7.50 9.21 16.41
C LYS A 139 6.39 9.36 15.37
N ASP A 140 6.43 8.57 14.31
CA ASP A 140 5.43 8.62 13.24
C ASP A 140 4.12 8.00 13.70
N LEU A 141 4.18 6.87 14.42
CA LEU A 141 3.01 6.26 15.05
C LEU A 141 2.28 7.23 15.99
N THR A 142 3.02 7.95 16.84
CA THR A 142 2.45 8.92 17.75
C THR A 142 1.73 10.04 17.01
N LYS A 143 2.30 10.51 15.89
CA LYS A 143 1.70 11.54 15.05
C LYS A 143 0.35 11.13 14.46
N TYR A 144 0.18 9.87 14.10
CA TYR A 144 -1.06 9.33 13.53
C TYR A 144 -2.04 8.90 14.61
N ASN A 145 -1.58 8.18 15.65
CA ASN A 145 -2.43 7.74 16.76
C ASN A 145 -3.05 8.91 17.51
N ASN A 146 -2.33 10.03 17.68
CA ASN A 146 -2.89 11.25 18.27
C ASN A 146 -4.01 11.89 17.44
N LYS A 147 -4.23 11.43 16.21
CA LYS A 147 -5.32 11.86 15.32
C LYS A 147 -6.43 10.81 15.17
N GLY A 148 -6.41 9.79 16.00
CA GLY A 148 -7.48 8.78 16.09
C GLY A 148 -7.44 7.66 15.04
N VAL A 149 -6.41 7.60 14.18
CA VAL A 149 -6.28 6.52 13.18
C VAL A 149 -5.12 5.62 13.53
N GLN A 150 -5.37 4.32 13.55
CA GLN A 150 -4.36 3.30 13.78
C GLN A 150 -3.45 3.12 12.55
N VAL A 151 -2.21 2.68 12.81
CA VAL A 151 -1.23 2.38 11.77
C VAL A 151 -0.68 0.98 11.97
N PHE A 152 -0.78 0.15 10.95
CA PHE A 152 -0.34 -1.23 10.96
C PHE A 152 0.82 -1.45 9.98
N GLY A 153 1.80 -2.26 10.38
CA GLY A 153 2.91 -2.68 9.53
C GLY A 153 2.77 -4.14 9.08
N VAL A 154 3.78 -4.61 8.37
CA VAL A 154 3.83 -5.97 7.79
C VAL A 154 3.65 -7.05 8.86
N LYS A 155 4.35 -6.96 9.99
CA LYS A 155 4.24 -7.93 11.07
C LYS A 155 2.80 -8.09 11.58
N TRP A 156 2.07 -6.98 11.72
CA TRP A 156 0.66 -7.02 12.11
C TRP A 156 -0.18 -7.71 11.02
N MET A 157 0.00 -7.34 9.74
CA MET A 157 -0.73 -7.97 8.64
C MET A 157 -0.53 -9.48 8.63
N LEU A 158 0.73 -9.95 8.71
CA LEU A 158 1.05 -11.38 8.76
C LEU A 158 0.48 -12.10 9.99
N SER A 159 0.18 -11.38 11.08
CA SER A 159 -0.52 -11.96 12.23
C SER A 159 -2.03 -12.11 12.03
N LYS A 160 -2.60 -11.55 10.96
CA LYS A 160 -4.04 -11.55 10.64
C LYS A 160 -4.38 -12.44 9.44
N ILE A 161 -3.43 -12.75 8.59
CA ILE A 161 -3.61 -13.56 7.39
C ILE A 161 -2.66 -14.77 7.40
N ASP A 162 -3.03 -15.84 6.70
CA ASP A 162 -2.21 -17.05 6.53
C ASP A 162 -1.28 -16.86 5.32
N ALA A 163 -0.18 -16.15 5.51
CA ALA A 163 0.77 -15.84 4.44
C ALA A 163 1.84 -16.93 4.28
N GLN A 164 2.36 -17.08 3.06
CA GLN A 164 3.38 -18.07 2.70
C GLN A 164 4.83 -17.55 2.88
N PHE A 165 5.00 -16.47 3.64
CA PHE A 165 6.30 -15.86 3.91
C PHE A 165 6.29 -15.15 5.27
N THR A 166 7.47 -14.92 5.81
CA THR A 166 7.69 -14.15 7.04
C THR A 166 7.96 -12.67 6.74
N GLU A 167 7.87 -11.82 7.76
CA GLU A 167 8.26 -10.41 7.65
C GLU A 167 9.72 -10.25 7.21
N GLU A 168 10.63 -11.07 7.77
CA GLU A 168 12.05 -11.06 7.45
C GLU A 168 12.31 -11.39 5.98
N GLU A 169 11.72 -12.48 5.46
CA GLU A 169 11.81 -12.88 4.06
C GLU A 169 11.27 -11.79 3.11
N TYR A 170 10.18 -11.13 3.49
CA TYR A 170 9.61 -10.05 2.69
C TYR A 170 10.56 -8.85 2.59
N PHE A 171 11.12 -8.37 3.71
CA PHE A 171 12.03 -7.23 3.69
C PHE A 171 13.40 -7.58 3.09
N GLU A 172 13.88 -8.80 3.24
CA GLU A 172 15.07 -9.28 2.53
C GLU A 172 14.82 -9.26 1.02
N PHE A 173 13.68 -9.76 0.57
CA PHE A 173 13.30 -9.74 -0.85
C PHE A 173 13.21 -8.31 -1.40
N LEU A 174 12.64 -7.38 -0.65
CA LEU A 174 12.60 -5.96 -1.05
C LEU A 174 14.01 -5.38 -1.21
N ARG A 175 14.94 -5.69 -0.30
CA ARG A 175 16.32 -5.17 -0.36
C ARG A 175 17.16 -5.81 -1.44
N GLU A 176 17.13 -7.14 -1.53
CA GLU A 176 18.07 -7.90 -2.35
C GLU A 176 17.59 -8.07 -3.82
N VAL A 177 16.29 -8.04 -4.04
CA VAL A 177 15.71 -8.28 -5.37
C VAL A 177 15.04 -7.01 -5.92
N VAL A 178 14.15 -6.41 -5.16
CA VAL A 178 13.33 -5.28 -5.66
C VAL A 178 14.14 -4.00 -5.79
N ALA A 179 14.92 -3.63 -4.78
CA ALA A 179 15.67 -2.38 -4.78
C ALA A 179 16.65 -2.27 -5.95
N PRO A 180 17.45 -3.28 -6.31
CA PRO A 180 18.30 -3.23 -7.51
C PRO A 180 17.52 -2.98 -8.81
N ILE A 181 16.36 -3.64 -8.98
CA ILE A 181 15.51 -3.44 -10.16
C ILE A 181 15.00 -1.99 -10.23
N LEU A 182 14.59 -1.40 -9.12
CA LEU A 182 14.12 -0.02 -9.10
C LEU A 182 15.24 0.98 -9.40
N VAL A 183 16.46 0.70 -8.93
CA VAL A 183 17.66 1.51 -9.25
C VAL A 183 17.97 1.45 -10.75
N GLU A 184 17.93 0.27 -11.38
CA GLU A 184 18.12 0.12 -12.82
C GLU A 184 17.06 0.88 -13.65
N LYS A 185 15.87 1.07 -13.08
CA LYS A 185 14.78 1.84 -13.71
C LYS A 185 14.87 3.35 -13.49
N GLY A 186 15.84 3.83 -12.71
CA GLY A 186 16.12 5.25 -12.49
C GLY A 186 15.63 5.81 -11.14
N LEU A 187 15.41 4.96 -10.12
CA LEU A 187 15.25 5.38 -8.73
C LEU A 187 16.64 5.66 -8.15
#